data_b351d93858c2b0bcf1346597dc2d5516
#
_entry.id   b351d93858c2b0bcf1346597dc2d5516
#
_cell.length_a   1.000
_cell.length_b   1.000
_cell.length_c   1.000
_cell.angle_alpha   90.00
_cell.angle_beta   90.00
_cell.angle_gamma   90.00
#
_symmetry.space_group_name_H-M   'P 1'
#
loop_
_entity.id
_entity.type
_entity.pdbx_description
1 polymer ?
#
loop_
_entity_poly.entity_id
_entity_poly.type
_entity_poly.pdbx_seq_one_letter_code
_entity_poly.pdbx_strand_id
1 'polypeptide(L)'
;MFIGEYQHNLDQKGRIAVPVKFRQLLTRGAVVTKGLDNCLFLYPKQEWQKLADKLAALPVSKANTRAFSRLMLAGAMNLEIDKQGRVMLPEYLRKYANVKKKVIIAGLYNRLEIWDEAGWEKYKKGTEAKSNDIAEALGELGV
;
A
#
# COMPACT_ATOMS: atom_id res chain seq x y z
N MET A 1 10.19 10.67 -1.74
CA MET A 1 9.01 10.84 -0.87
C MET A 1 7.74 10.66 -1.69
N PHE A 2 6.87 9.78 -1.25
CA PHE A 2 5.59 9.53 -1.95
C PHE A 2 4.50 10.40 -1.34
N ILE A 3 3.92 11.28 -2.13
CA ILE A 3 2.76 12.10 -1.73
C ILE A 3 1.80 12.26 -2.90
N GLY A 4 0.54 12.52 -2.60
CA GLY A 4 -0.50 12.77 -3.60
C GLY A 4 -1.27 11.52 -3.99
N GLU A 5 -2.32 11.70 -4.79
CA GLU A 5 -3.11 10.60 -5.31
C GLU A 5 -3.18 10.67 -6.83
N TYR A 6 -3.16 9.49 -7.48
CA TYR A 6 -3.05 9.37 -8.93
C TYR A 6 -3.99 8.27 -9.41
N GLN A 7 -4.74 8.56 -10.46
CA GLN A 7 -5.65 7.60 -11.08
C GLN A 7 -4.94 6.86 -12.20
N HIS A 8 -5.02 5.53 -12.19
CA HIS A 8 -4.47 4.66 -13.22
C HIS A 8 -5.43 3.52 -13.54
N ASN A 9 -5.19 2.86 -14.66
CA ASN A 9 -5.97 1.69 -15.04
C ASN A 9 -5.11 0.42 -14.94
N LEU A 10 -5.69 -0.61 -14.34
CA LEU A 10 -5.10 -1.95 -14.33
C LEU A 10 -5.34 -2.57 -15.71
N ASP A 11 -4.30 -3.15 -16.31
CA ASP A 11 -4.46 -3.84 -17.59
C ASP A 11 -4.96 -5.28 -17.39
N GLN A 12 -5.22 -5.98 -18.50
CA GLN A 12 -5.75 -7.34 -18.45
C GLN A 12 -4.82 -8.35 -17.79
N LYS A 13 -3.51 -8.06 -17.78
CA LYS A 13 -2.50 -8.91 -17.17
C LYS A 13 -2.23 -8.57 -15.69
N GLY A 14 -2.96 -7.62 -15.14
CA GLY A 14 -2.77 -7.19 -13.76
C GLY A 14 -1.63 -6.19 -13.57
N ARG A 15 -1.19 -5.52 -14.64
CA ARG A 15 -0.13 -4.53 -14.56
C ARG A 15 -0.71 -3.14 -14.37
N ILE A 16 -0.01 -2.33 -13.59
CA ILE A 16 -0.37 -0.94 -13.36
C ILE A 16 0.88 -0.06 -13.50
N ALA A 17 0.72 1.08 -14.17
CA ALA A 17 1.80 2.02 -14.31
C ALA A 17 2.03 2.75 -12.98
N VAL A 18 3.30 2.88 -12.59
CA VAL A 18 3.69 3.72 -11.46
C VAL A 18 3.84 5.15 -11.97
N PRO A 19 3.33 6.16 -11.25
CA PRO A 19 3.54 7.54 -11.65
C PRO A 19 5.01 7.83 -11.91
N VAL A 20 5.30 8.52 -13.01
CA VAL A 20 6.68 8.74 -13.49
C VAL A 20 7.59 9.24 -12.38
N LYS A 21 7.12 10.19 -11.59
CA LYS A 21 7.92 10.81 -10.54
C LYS A 21 8.30 9.84 -9.39
N PHE A 22 7.62 8.69 -9.29
CA PHE A 22 7.92 7.71 -8.24
C PHE A 22 8.77 6.53 -8.73
N ARG A 23 8.95 6.39 -10.04
CA ARG A 23 9.66 5.24 -10.63
C ARG A 23 11.09 5.13 -10.13
N GLN A 24 11.76 6.26 -9.99
CA GLN A 24 13.15 6.30 -9.55
C GLN A 24 13.32 5.74 -8.13
N LEU A 25 12.31 5.90 -7.28
CA LEU A 25 12.35 5.41 -5.90
C LEU A 25 12.20 3.89 -5.82
N LEU A 26 11.77 3.25 -6.91
CA LEU A 26 11.50 1.81 -6.95
C LEU A 26 12.50 1.04 -7.83
N THR A 27 13.57 1.68 -8.31
CA THR A 27 14.52 1.07 -9.25
C THR A 27 15.26 -0.14 -8.68
N ARG A 28 15.41 -0.20 -7.36
CA ARG A 28 16.07 -1.34 -6.67
C ARG A 28 15.10 -2.46 -6.31
N GLY A 29 13.88 -2.38 -6.81
CA GLY A 29 12.84 -3.33 -6.51
C GLY A 29 11.83 -2.79 -5.51
N ALA A 30 10.71 -3.47 -5.43
CA ALA A 30 9.61 -3.11 -4.56
C ALA A 30 9.01 -4.36 -3.95
N VAL A 31 8.25 -4.19 -2.88
CA VAL A 31 7.48 -5.27 -2.26
C VAL A 31 6.06 -4.78 -2.08
N VAL A 32 5.11 -5.56 -2.59
CA VAL A 32 3.69 -5.30 -2.39
C VAL A 32 3.14 -6.31 -1.39
N THR A 33 2.28 -5.85 -0.50
CA THR A 33 1.65 -6.73 0.49
C THR A 33 0.24 -6.27 0.80
N LYS A 34 -0.46 -7.07 1.57
CA LYS A 34 -1.80 -6.74 2.05
C LYS A 34 -1.71 -5.53 2.97
N GLY A 35 -2.52 -4.53 2.69
CA GLY A 35 -2.62 -3.35 3.54
C GLY A 35 -3.79 -3.45 4.51
N LEU A 36 -4.11 -2.32 5.11
CA LEU A 36 -5.25 -2.18 6.01
C LEU A 36 -6.34 -1.39 5.29
N ASP A 37 -7.60 -1.57 5.69
CA ASP A 37 -8.76 -0.94 5.07
C ASP A 37 -8.98 -1.34 3.60
N ASN A 38 -8.67 -2.61 3.28
CA ASN A 38 -8.89 -3.19 1.96
C ASN A 38 -8.05 -2.55 0.84
N CYS A 39 -6.82 -2.19 1.14
CA CYS A 39 -5.88 -1.71 0.13
C CYS A 39 -4.61 -2.54 0.13
N LEU A 40 -3.71 -2.26 -0.81
CA LEU A 40 -2.38 -2.85 -0.85
C LEU A 40 -1.35 -1.81 -0.47
N PHE A 41 -0.31 -2.24 0.23
CA PHE A 41 0.85 -1.41 0.51
C PHE A 41 1.98 -1.81 -0.42
N LEU A 42 2.61 -0.84 -1.06
CA LEU A 42 3.77 -1.05 -1.92
C LEU A 42 4.93 -0.23 -1.40
N TYR A 43 6.00 -0.91 -1.04
CA TYR A 43 7.19 -0.30 -0.45
C TYR A 43 8.38 -0.41 -1.39
N PRO A 44 9.24 0.62 -1.46
CA PRO A 44 10.59 0.41 -1.96
C PRO A 44 11.29 -0.65 -1.11
N LYS A 45 12.19 -1.40 -1.70
CA LYS A 45 12.86 -2.52 -1.01
C LYS A 45 13.49 -2.12 0.32
N GLN A 46 14.12 -0.95 0.38
CA GLN A 46 14.76 -0.47 1.62
C GLN A 46 13.74 -0.19 2.72
N GLU A 47 12.60 0.42 2.36
CA GLU A 47 11.54 0.69 3.34
C GLU A 47 10.86 -0.59 3.81
N TRP A 48 10.69 -1.54 2.89
CA TRP A 48 10.17 -2.85 3.26
C TRP A 48 11.07 -3.55 4.27
N GLN A 49 12.39 -3.48 4.06
CA GLN A 49 13.35 -4.10 4.97
C GLN A 49 13.20 -3.56 6.40
N LYS A 50 13.03 -2.25 6.54
CA LYS A 50 12.82 -1.63 7.86
C LYS A 50 11.57 -2.16 8.54
N LEU A 51 10.47 -2.26 7.80
CA LEU A 51 9.21 -2.77 8.33
C LEU A 51 9.32 -4.26 8.66
N ALA A 52 9.91 -5.05 7.76
CA ALA A 52 10.08 -6.48 7.95
C ALA A 52 10.91 -6.80 9.21
N ASP A 53 11.96 -6.03 9.46
CA ASP A 53 12.78 -6.19 10.66
C ASP A 53 11.95 -5.95 11.93
N LYS A 54 11.10 -4.93 11.92
CA LYS A 54 10.21 -4.64 13.05
C LYS A 54 9.19 -5.76 13.26
N LEU A 55 8.61 -6.26 12.17
CA LEU A 55 7.64 -7.37 12.25
C LEU A 55 8.29 -8.64 12.78
N ALA A 56 9.50 -8.95 12.33
CA ALA A 56 10.24 -10.13 12.77
C ALA A 56 10.61 -10.06 14.26
N ALA A 57 10.74 -8.86 14.83
CA ALA A 57 11.08 -8.65 16.23
C ALA A 57 9.86 -8.67 17.16
N LEU A 58 8.64 -8.77 16.63
CA LEU A 58 7.43 -8.79 17.45
C LEU A 58 7.32 -10.11 18.26
N PRO A 59 6.71 -10.05 19.46
CA PRO A 59 6.58 -11.26 20.31
C PRO A 59 5.74 -12.34 19.63
N VAL A 60 6.31 -13.52 19.44
CA VAL A 60 5.60 -14.69 18.89
C VAL A 60 4.53 -15.20 19.84
N SER A 61 4.65 -14.89 21.13
CA SER A 61 3.73 -15.35 22.17
C SER A 61 2.33 -14.75 22.07
N LYS A 62 2.16 -13.61 21.38
CA LYS A 62 0.87 -12.94 21.28
C LYS A 62 0.17 -13.27 19.98
N ALA A 63 -1.10 -13.64 20.06
CA ALA A 63 -1.91 -14.02 18.90
C ALA A 63 -2.02 -12.89 17.86
N ASN A 64 -2.20 -11.64 18.31
CA ASN A 64 -2.34 -10.50 17.41
C ASN A 64 -1.04 -10.21 16.65
N THR A 65 0.12 -10.29 17.30
CA THR A 65 1.39 -10.07 16.62
C THR A 65 1.66 -11.17 15.59
N ARG A 66 1.34 -12.42 15.91
CA ARG A 66 1.45 -13.54 14.97
C ARG A 66 0.55 -13.31 13.75
N ALA A 67 -0.71 -12.91 13.98
CA ALA A 67 -1.68 -12.68 12.92
C ALA A 67 -1.22 -11.55 12.00
N PHE A 68 -0.76 -10.44 12.55
CA PHE A 68 -0.30 -9.31 11.78
C PHE A 68 0.96 -9.63 10.98
N SER A 69 1.92 -10.32 11.59
CA SER A 69 3.13 -10.77 10.89
C SER A 69 2.80 -11.70 9.72
N ARG A 70 1.86 -12.62 9.91
CA ARG A 70 1.40 -13.51 8.84
C ARG A 70 0.73 -12.74 7.71
N LEU A 71 -0.13 -11.77 8.06
CA LEU A 71 -0.81 -10.94 7.06
C LEU A 71 0.21 -10.21 6.18
N MET A 72 1.16 -9.55 6.81
CA MET A 72 2.10 -8.66 6.12
C MET A 72 3.25 -9.41 5.45
N LEU A 73 3.86 -10.38 6.13
CA LEU A 73 5.03 -11.07 5.61
C LEU A 73 4.66 -12.19 4.64
N ALA A 74 3.72 -13.06 5.02
CA ALA A 74 3.28 -14.14 4.15
C ALA A 74 2.49 -13.61 2.94
N GLY A 75 1.83 -12.47 3.10
CA GLY A 75 1.09 -11.83 2.01
C GLY A 75 1.97 -11.07 1.02
N ALA A 76 3.25 -10.89 1.31
CA ALA A 76 4.13 -10.05 0.50
C ALA A 76 4.63 -10.75 -0.77
N MET A 77 4.86 -9.94 -1.80
CA MET A 77 5.41 -10.39 -3.08
C MET A 77 6.45 -9.37 -3.55
N ASN A 78 7.62 -9.87 -3.95
CA ASN A 78 8.63 -9.03 -4.58
C ASN A 78 8.16 -8.61 -5.98
N LEU A 79 8.34 -7.35 -6.31
CA LEU A 79 8.01 -6.81 -7.62
C LEU A 79 9.20 -6.09 -8.22
N GLU A 80 9.25 -6.09 -9.56
CA GLU A 80 10.20 -5.29 -10.32
C GLU A 80 9.42 -4.37 -11.25
N ILE A 81 9.89 -3.14 -11.41
CA ILE A 81 9.36 -2.23 -12.40
C ILE A 81 9.88 -2.65 -13.77
N ASP A 82 8.98 -2.83 -14.74
CA ASP A 82 9.38 -3.13 -16.11
C ASP A 82 9.89 -1.87 -16.82
N LYS A 83 10.37 -2.04 -18.07
CA LYS A 83 10.93 -0.94 -18.86
C LYS A 83 9.93 0.18 -19.14
N GLN A 84 8.65 -0.11 -19.04
CA GLN A 84 7.57 0.86 -19.27
C GLN A 84 7.06 1.50 -17.97
N GLY A 85 7.71 1.20 -16.85
CA GLY A 85 7.34 1.76 -15.57
C GLY A 85 6.12 1.10 -14.92
N ARG A 86 5.84 -0.15 -15.25
CA ARG A 86 4.70 -0.89 -14.71
C ARG A 86 5.14 -1.95 -13.72
N VAL A 87 4.27 -2.25 -12.77
CA VAL A 87 4.41 -3.40 -11.87
C VAL A 87 3.21 -4.33 -12.07
N MET A 88 3.43 -5.63 -11.86
CA MET A 88 2.36 -6.62 -11.96
C MET A 88 1.86 -6.96 -10.56
N LEU A 89 0.57 -6.73 -10.32
CA LEU A 89 -0.06 -7.09 -9.05
C LEU A 89 -0.55 -8.53 -9.12
N PRO A 90 -0.10 -9.41 -8.21
CA PRO A 90 -0.58 -10.80 -8.19
C PRO A 90 -2.09 -10.88 -7.98
N GLU A 91 -2.69 -11.89 -8.57
CA GLU A 91 -4.15 -12.08 -8.50
C GLU A 91 -4.66 -12.13 -7.07
N TYR A 92 -3.97 -12.84 -6.16
CA TYR A 92 -4.42 -12.96 -4.78
C TYR A 92 -4.47 -11.61 -4.05
N LEU A 93 -3.56 -10.69 -4.40
CA LEU A 93 -3.56 -9.34 -3.82
C LEU A 93 -4.66 -8.48 -4.43
N ARG A 94 -4.88 -8.59 -5.75
CA ARG A 94 -5.99 -7.88 -6.40
C ARG A 94 -7.33 -8.30 -5.81
N LYS A 95 -7.51 -9.58 -5.54
CA LYS A 95 -8.72 -10.09 -4.88
C LYS A 95 -8.86 -9.58 -3.45
N TYR A 96 -7.78 -9.60 -2.69
CA TYR A 96 -7.78 -9.12 -1.31
C TYR A 96 -8.26 -7.68 -1.23
N ALA A 97 -7.75 -6.81 -2.08
CA ALA A 97 -8.09 -5.38 -2.09
C ALA A 97 -9.28 -5.06 -2.98
N ASN A 98 -9.89 -6.07 -3.59
CA ASN A 98 -11.02 -5.91 -4.52
C ASN A 98 -10.72 -4.88 -5.62
N VAL A 99 -9.50 -4.90 -6.13
CA VAL A 99 -9.04 -3.96 -7.15
C VAL A 99 -9.61 -4.38 -8.51
N LYS A 100 -10.28 -3.43 -9.16
CA LYS A 100 -10.85 -3.59 -10.50
C LYS A 100 -10.02 -2.79 -11.49
N LYS A 101 -10.63 -2.37 -12.59
CA LYS A 101 -9.91 -1.68 -13.66
C LYS A 101 -9.38 -0.31 -13.25
N LYS A 102 -10.20 0.47 -12.55
CA LYS A 102 -9.82 1.83 -12.14
C LYS A 102 -9.21 1.80 -10.75
N VAL A 103 -8.01 2.32 -10.63
CA VAL A 103 -7.18 2.21 -9.45
C VAL A 103 -6.69 3.58 -9.02
N ILE A 104 -6.64 3.80 -7.72
CA ILE A 104 -5.97 4.98 -7.15
C ILE A 104 -4.65 4.52 -6.53
N ILE A 105 -3.59 5.25 -6.85
CA ILE A 105 -2.29 5.11 -6.21
C ILE A 105 -2.11 6.32 -5.31
N ALA A 106 -2.07 6.09 -4.01
CA ALA A 106 -1.91 7.15 -3.01
C ALA A 106 -0.51 7.09 -2.40
N GLY A 107 0.16 8.22 -2.34
CA GLY A 107 1.48 8.34 -1.73
C GLY A 107 1.39 8.64 -0.24
N LEU A 108 2.03 7.82 0.58
CA LEU A 108 2.05 7.94 2.03
C LEU A 108 3.49 8.02 2.54
N TYR A 109 4.25 8.97 2.03
CA TYR A 109 5.64 9.27 2.40
C TYR A 109 6.62 8.14 2.09
N ASN A 110 6.58 7.03 2.83
CA ASN A 110 7.51 5.90 2.67
C ASN A 110 6.94 4.72 1.88
N ARG A 111 5.68 4.83 1.45
CA ARG A 111 5.01 3.77 0.69
C ARG A 111 3.98 4.34 -0.26
N LEU A 112 3.60 3.53 -1.22
CA LEU A 112 2.41 3.74 -2.02
C LEU A 112 1.31 2.81 -1.52
N GLU A 113 0.07 3.30 -1.57
CA GLU A 113 -1.10 2.46 -1.35
C GLU A 113 -1.87 2.31 -2.65
N ILE A 114 -2.34 1.11 -2.90
CA ILE A 114 -3.09 0.80 -4.12
C ILE A 114 -4.52 0.45 -3.70
N TRP A 115 -5.46 1.25 -4.20
CA TRP A 115 -6.87 1.15 -3.86
C TRP A 115 -7.70 0.96 -5.11
N ASP A 116 -8.80 0.23 -4.98
CA ASP A 116 -9.88 0.31 -5.96
C ASP A 116 -10.45 1.74 -5.93
N GLU A 117 -10.71 2.34 -7.09
CA GLU A 117 -11.15 3.73 -7.15
C GLU A 117 -12.42 3.98 -6.34
N ALA A 118 -13.44 3.12 -6.50
CA ALA A 118 -14.70 3.29 -5.77
C ALA A 118 -14.49 3.14 -4.26
N GLY A 119 -13.65 2.20 -3.85
CA GLY A 119 -13.30 2.00 -2.44
C GLY A 119 -12.57 3.20 -1.85
N TRP A 120 -11.63 3.76 -2.61
CA TRP A 120 -10.90 4.96 -2.20
C TRP A 120 -11.83 6.16 -2.02
N GLU A 121 -12.71 6.41 -2.99
CA GLU A 121 -13.65 7.54 -2.93
C GLU A 121 -14.56 7.44 -1.71
N LYS A 122 -15.08 6.25 -1.42
CA LYS A 122 -15.91 6.01 -0.24
C LYS A 122 -15.14 6.27 1.06
N TYR A 123 -13.93 5.74 1.16
CA TYR A 123 -13.07 5.90 2.32
C TYR A 123 -12.73 7.38 2.53
N LYS A 124 -12.31 8.05 1.47
CA LYS A 124 -11.94 9.46 1.50
C LYS A 124 -13.09 10.36 1.95
N LYS A 125 -14.29 10.14 1.42
CA LYS A 125 -15.47 10.89 1.84
C LYS A 125 -15.76 10.72 3.32
N GLY A 126 -15.69 9.51 3.83
CA GLY A 126 -15.88 9.22 5.26
C GLY A 126 -14.85 9.92 6.12
N THR A 127 -13.61 9.93 5.70
CA THR A 127 -12.52 10.60 6.41
C THR A 127 -12.69 12.11 6.40
N GLU A 128 -12.97 12.68 5.24
CA GLU A 128 -13.15 14.14 5.10
C GLU A 128 -14.32 14.63 5.94
N ALA A 129 -15.42 13.87 6.01
CA ALA A 129 -16.58 14.22 6.81
C ALA A 129 -16.27 14.26 8.34
N LYS A 130 -15.27 13.52 8.78
CA LYS A 130 -14.89 13.40 10.20
C LYS A 130 -13.50 13.98 10.48
N SER A 131 -12.96 14.78 9.57
CA SER A 131 -11.57 15.24 9.65
C SER A 131 -11.25 15.94 10.98
N ASN A 132 -12.15 16.77 11.51
CA ASN A 132 -11.91 17.47 12.76
C ASN A 132 -11.87 16.51 13.96
N ASP A 133 -12.81 15.56 14.02
CA ASP A 133 -12.84 14.57 15.09
C ASP A 133 -11.60 13.67 15.07
N ILE A 134 -11.17 13.28 13.86
CA ILE A 134 -9.94 12.50 13.69
C ILE A 134 -8.73 13.29 14.17
N ALA A 135 -8.62 14.55 13.78
CA ALA A 135 -7.51 15.41 14.20
C ALA A 135 -7.45 15.58 15.71
N GLU A 136 -8.59 15.78 16.36
CA GLU A 136 -8.67 15.90 17.82
C GLU A 136 -8.21 14.61 18.51
N ALA A 137 -8.58 13.45 17.97
CA ALA A 137 -8.16 12.16 18.51
C ALA A 137 -6.64 11.96 18.47
N LEU A 138 -5.94 12.67 17.56
CA LEU A 138 -4.49 12.57 17.40
C LEU A 138 -3.73 13.71 18.11
N GLY A 139 -4.42 14.56 18.84
CA GLY A 139 -3.79 15.73 19.50
C GLY A 139 -2.64 15.37 20.41
N GLU A 140 -2.72 14.26 21.13
CA GLU A 140 -1.67 13.79 22.04
C GLU A 140 -0.41 13.32 21.30
N LEU A 141 -0.52 13.04 20.00
CA LEU A 141 0.62 12.61 19.18
C LEU A 141 1.39 13.77 18.56
N GLY A 142 0.99 15.01 18.87
CA GLY A 142 1.68 16.19 18.39
C GLY A 142 1.40 16.55 16.92
N VAL A 143 0.29 16.06 16.41
CA VAL A 143 -0.09 16.31 15.01
C VAL A 143 -1.12 17.42 14.87
#